data_192fc25d6f52438d1435de049fa3b40d
#
_entry.id   192fc25d6f52438d1435de049fa3b40d
#
_cell.length_a   1.000
_cell.length_b   1.000
_cell.length_c   1.000
_cell.angle_alpha   90.00
_cell.angle_beta   90.00
_cell.angle_gamma   90.00
#
_symmetry.space_group_name_H-M   'P 1'
#
loop_
_entity.id
_entity.type
_entity.pdbx_description
1 polymer ?
#
loop_
_entity_poly.entity_id
_entity_poly.type
_entity_poly.pdbx_seq_one_letter_code
_entity_poly.pdbx_strand_id
1 'polypeptide(L)'
;MYRENQTFSKNTLAKSWGAKRVAHIEEHGVPGDSEEHFDKTIVTVGDLLSRYENHPNIKIGSSKKSSLRVLSRSPIAELKISDLKSKDIIEHCQMRKMQGLSPSTISQDVSYLSVVLQSARPLFGITTDLNELVDAKVWIRNMGLASPSQRRSRRPESSEVEMLYDALKIKAETAYTGAPLHQIFMFSILTCMRIGEVCRIQWSDVDEGQHSVIVRDRKDPRKKSGNHMSVPLLGDAWRILKMQPHIDDRVFPFNPKSITAMYRRVRDELGIEDLRYHDLRREGASRLFEAGFSIEEVAQVTGHRSLNILWQVYTELFPKTLHEKFDKLQKDKSIK
;
A
#
# COMPACT_ATOMS: atom_id res chain seq x y z
N MET A 1 -44.45 -18.72 4.97
CA MET A 1 -44.30 -20.01 5.73
C MET A 1 -42.83 -20.35 5.78
N TYR A 2 -42.23 -20.31 6.97
CA TYR A 2 -40.77 -20.63 7.18
C TYR A 2 -40.60 -22.15 7.12
N ARG A 3 -39.56 -22.64 6.44
CA ARG A 3 -39.21 -24.05 6.33
C ARG A 3 -37.70 -24.25 6.42
N GLU A 4 -37.28 -25.08 7.37
CA GLU A 4 -35.89 -25.45 7.59
C GLU A 4 -35.78 -26.99 7.58
N ASN A 5 -34.75 -27.50 6.95
CA ASN A 5 -34.49 -28.95 6.84
C ASN A 5 -33.08 -29.28 7.33
N GLN A 6 -32.99 -30.31 8.20
CA GLN A 6 -31.74 -30.88 8.63
C GLN A 6 -31.83 -32.40 8.72
N THR A 7 -30.79 -33.12 8.31
CA THR A 7 -30.77 -34.58 8.32
C THR A 7 -29.99 -35.08 9.53
N PHE A 8 -30.54 -36.10 10.20
CA PHE A 8 -29.94 -36.68 11.41
C PHE A 8 -29.83 -38.19 11.27
N SER A 9 -28.76 -38.75 11.88
CA SER A 9 -28.51 -40.21 11.92
C SER A 9 -29.42 -40.96 12.92
N LYS A 10 -30.08 -40.25 13.87
CA LYS A 10 -30.96 -40.84 14.91
C LYS A 10 -32.20 -39.96 15.12
N ASN A 11 -33.35 -40.62 15.28
CA ASN A 11 -34.62 -39.94 15.50
C ASN A 11 -34.66 -39.09 16.81
N THR A 12 -33.94 -39.52 17.85
CA THR A 12 -33.81 -38.77 19.09
C THR A 12 -33.10 -37.43 18.91
N LEU A 13 -32.11 -37.36 18.05
CA LEU A 13 -31.39 -36.13 17.71
C LEU A 13 -32.27 -35.19 16.90
N ALA A 14 -33.05 -35.73 15.96
CA ALA A 14 -34.01 -34.95 15.18
C ALA A 14 -35.08 -34.31 16.05
N LYS A 15 -35.65 -35.07 16.99
CA LYS A 15 -36.65 -34.55 17.95
C LYS A 15 -36.06 -33.48 18.90
N SER A 16 -34.87 -33.72 19.44
CA SER A 16 -34.18 -32.74 20.29
C SER A 16 -33.85 -31.46 19.54
N TRP A 17 -33.36 -31.56 18.30
CA TRP A 17 -33.10 -30.41 17.46
C TRP A 17 -34.35 -29.64 17.15
N GLY A 18 -35.44 -30.32 16.74
CA GLY A 18 -36.72 -29.70 16.46
C GLY A 18 -37.31 -28.93 17.65
N ALA A 19 -37.31 -29.55 18.83
CA ALA A 19 -37.76 -28.88 20.05
C ALA A 19 -36.94 -27.63 20.40
N LYS A 20 -35.62 -27.72 20.32
CA LYS A 20 -34.70 -26.55 20.56
C LYS A 20 -34.92 -25.47 19.52
N ARG A 21 -35.18 -25.85 18.27
CA ARG A 21 -35.36 -24.88 17.19
C ARG A 21 -36.72 -24.17 17.29
N VAL A 22 -37.80 -24.90 17.67
CA VAL A 22 -39.09 -24.31 17.94
C VAL A 22 -39.01 -23.33 19.11
N ALA A 23 -38.43 -23.74 20.24
CA ALA A 23 -38.25 -22.84 21.39
C ALA A 23 -37.45 -21.58 21.02
N HIS A 24 -36.38 -21.72 20.23
CA HIS A 24 -35.62 -20.58 19.74
C HIS A 24 -36.43 -19.64 18.84
N ILE A 25 -37.30 -20.21 17.98
CA ILE A 25 -38.16 -19.40 17.10
C ILE A 25 -39.27 -18.71 17.93
N GLU A 26 -39.82 -19.38 18.94
CA GLU A 26 -40.80 -18.78 19.85
C GLU A 26 -40.23 -17.64 20.68
N GLU A 27 -38.96 -17.74 21.10
CA GLU A 27 -38.27 -16.73 21.91
C GLU A 27 -37.72 -15.56 21.08
N HIS A 28 -37.21 -15.83 19.85
CA HIS A 28 -36.45 -14.86 19.06
C HIS A 28 -37.12 -14.52 17.70
N GLY A 29 -38.27 -15.10 17.40
CA GLY A 29 -38.94 -14.98 16.11
C GLY A 29 -38.35 -15.90 15.02
N VAL A 30 -39.04 -15.97 13.90
CA VAL A 30 -38.60 -16.75 12.73
C VAL A 30 -37.33 -16.13 12.14
N PRO A 31 -36.24 -16.90 11.90
CA PRO A 31 -35.08 -16.37 11.23
C PRO A 31 -35.42 -15.83 9.84
N GLY A 32 -35.28 -14.53 9.66
CA GLY A 32 -35.71 -13.80 8.46
C GLY A 32 -36.92 -12.88 8.67
N ASP A 33 -37.71 -13.03 9.76
CA ASP A 33 -38.75 -12.10 10.17
C ASP A 33 -38.26 -11.01 11.16
N SER A 34 -37.00 -11.06 11.58
CA SER A 34 -36.38 -9.85 12.12
C SER A 34 -36.49 -8.81 11.03
N GLU A 35 -37.27 -7.75 11.25
CA GLU A 35 -37.12 -6.51 10.48
C GLU A 35 -35.61 -6.24 10.47
N GLU A 36 -34.96 -6.59 9.35
CA GLU A 36 -33.61 -6.12 9.11
C GLU A 36 -33.73 -4.62 9.33
N HIS A 37 -33.03 -4.08 10.33
CA HIS A 37 -32.95 -2.65 10.56
C HIS A 37 -32.28 -2.04 9.33
N PHE A 38 -33.07 -1.93 8.24
CA PHE A 38 -32.65 -1.15 7.08
C PHE A 38 -32.48 0.28 7.56
N ASP A 39 -31.30 0.78 7.45
CA ASP A 39 -31.08 2.20 7.67
C ASP A 39 -31.75 2.95 6.51
N LYS A 40 -33.06 3.27 6.71
CA LYS A 40 -33.91 3.94 5.72
C LYS A 40 -33.37 5.28 5.25
N THR A 41 -32.29 5.78 5.90
CA THR A 41 -31.59 7.01 5.52
C THR A 41 -30.60 6.78 4.37
N ILE A 42 -30.24 5.54 4.06
CA ILE A 42 -29.30 5.23 2.98
C ILE A 42 -30.10 4.84 1.72
N VAL A 43 -30.21 5.77 0.80
CA VAL A 43 -30.97 5.59 -0.45
C VAL A 43 -30.04 5.58 -1.65
N THR A 44 -28.99 6.42 -1.63
CA THR A 44 -28.04 6.59 -2.74
C THR A 44 -26.70 5.93 -2.46
N VAL A 45 -25.91 5.76 -3.53
CA VAL A 45 -24.51 5.31 -3.43
C VAL A 45 -23.71 6.32 -2.57
N GLY A 46 -23.98 7.61 -2.68
CA GLY A 46 -23.36 8.68 -1.90
C GLY A 46 -23.65 8.55 -0.39
N ASP A 47 -24.91 8.23 -0.03
CA ASP A 47 -25.27 7.97 1.37
C ASP A 47 -24.50 6.78 1.93
N LEU A 48 -24.40 5.68 1.16
CA LEU A 48 -23.64 4.50 1.55
C LEU A 48 -22.15 4.80 1.71
N LEU A 49 -21.55 5.56 0.79
CA LEU A 49 -20.15 6.00 0.88
C LEU A 49 -19.90 6.81 2.14
N SER A 50 -20.77 7.76 2.45
CA SER A 50 -20.70 8.61 3.64
C SER A 50 -20.84 7.78 4.92
N ARG A 51 -21.82 6.88 4.97
CA ARG A 51 -22.06 6.01 6.12
C ARG A 51 -20.89 5.06 6.37
N TYR A 52 -20.31 4.53 5.29
CA TYR A 52 -19.10 3.71 5.38
C TYR A 52 -17.89 4.50 5.87
N GLU A 53 -17.67 5.73 5.38
CA GLU A 53 -16.55 6.58 5.80
C GLU A 53 -16.62 6.94 7.29
N ASN A 54 -17.83 7.17 7.80
CA ASN A 54 -18.07 7.60 9.18
C ASN A 54 -18.34 6.44 10.16
N HIS A 55 -18.27 5.18 9.70
CA HIS A 55 -18.55 4.03 10.55
C HIS A 55 -17.47 3.88 11.66
N PRO A 56 -17.85 3.80 12.96
CA PRO A 56 -16.92 3.90 14.09
C PRO A 56 -15.86 2.80 14.11
N ASN A 57 -16.20 1.61 13.62
CA ASN A 57 -15.31 0.45 13.63
C ASN A 57 -14.48 0.30 12.35
N ILE A 58 -14.62 1.21 11.37
CA ILE A 58 -13.88 1.15 10.10
C ILE A 58 -12.73 2.15 10.12
N LYS A 59 -11.50 1.64 10.17
CA LYS A 59 -10.31 2.47 10.03
C LYS A 59 -9.96 2.64 8.54
N ILE A 60 -10.09 3.88 8.05
CA ILE A 60 -9.83 4.24 6.66
C ILE A 60 -8.50 4.95 6.54
N GLY A 61 -7.59 4.41 5.71
CA GLY A 61 -6.33 5.07 5.37
C GLY A 61 -6.53 6.26 4.41
N SER A 62 -5.55 7.17 4.37
CA SER A 62 -5.62 8.42 3.59
C SER A 62 -5.95 8.21 2.10
N SER A 63 -5.35 7.21 1.46
CA SER A 63 -5.61 6.89 0.04
C SER A 63 -7.07 6.48 -0.19
N LYS A 64 -7.61 5.59 0.66
CA LYS A 64 -9.00 5.16 0.56
C LYS A 64 -9.95 6.35 0.81
N LYS A 65 -9.64 7.16 1.82
CA LYS A 65 -10.44 8.39 2.10
C LYS A 65 -10.46 9.34 0.91
N SER A 66 -9.32 9.51 0.23
CA SER A 66 -9.24 10.34 -0.98
C SER A 66 -10.10 9.78 -2.12
N SER A 67 -10.03 8.47 -2.40
CA SER A 67 -10.87 7.85 -3.44
C SER A 67 -12.36 7.88 -3.10
N LEU A 68 -12.73 7.63 -1.84
CA LEU A 68 -14.15 7.73 -1.42
C LEU A 68 -14.67 9.15 -1.61
N ARG A 69 -13.87 10.17 -1.31
CA ARG A 69 -14.24 11.58 -1.55
C ARG A 69 -14.42 11.89 -3.03
N VAL A 70 -13.62 11.30 -3.91
CA VAL A 70 -13.80 11.45 -5.36
C VAL A 70 -15.09 10.77 -5.80
N LEU A 71 -15.35 9.54 -5.34
CA LEU A 71 -16.58 8.81 -5.64
C LEU A 71 -17.83 9.59 -5.17
N SER A 72 -17.80 10.13 -3.95
CA SER A 72 -18.94 10.89 -3.38
C SER A 72 -19.24 12.21 -4.10
N ARG A 73 -18.32 12.70 -4.92
CA ARG A 73 -18.48 13.92 -5.75
C ARG A 73 -18.76 13.59 -7.22
N SER A 74 -18.85 12.33 -7.58
CA SER A 74 -19.07 11.86 -8.94
C SER A 74 -20.57 11.58 -9.16
N PRO A 75 -21.09 11.65 -10.40
CA PRO A 75 -22.51 11.39 -10.69
C PRO A 75 -23.02 10.04 -10.18
N ILE A 76 -22.16 9.03 -10.10
CA ILE A 76 -22.52 7.71 -9.55
C ILE A 76 -23.00 7.78 -8.10
N ALA A 77 -22.62 8.82 -7.34
CA ALA A 77 -23.05 9.00 -5.95
C ALA A 77 -24.54 9.38 -5.83
N GLU A 78 -25.11 9.98 -6.86
CA GLU A 78 -26.50 10.44 -6.90
C GLU A 78 -27.48 9.29 -7.22
N LEU A 79 -26.95 8.18 -7.76
CA LEU A 79 -27.77 7.03 -8.12
C LEU A 79 -28.33 6.31 -6.87
N LYS A 80 -29.56 5.87 -6.94
CA LYS A 80 -30.11 4.96 -5.93
C LYS A 80 -29.36 3.63 -5.99
N ILE A 81 -29.12 3.05 -4.83
CA ILE A 81 -28.40 1.76 -4.74
C ILE A 81 -29.10 0.67 -5.51
N SER A 82 -30.47 0.66 -5.50
CA SER A 82 -31.32 -0.28 -6.25
C SER A 82 -31.18 -0.16 -7.77
N ASP A 83 -30.80 1.02 -8.25
CA ASP A 83 -30.79 1.36 -9.66
C ASP A 83 -29.39 1.29 -10.27
N LEU A 84 -28.37 1.09 -9.43
CA LEU A 84 -26.98 0.99 -9.85
C LEU A 84 -26.74 -0.21 -10.78
N LYS A 85 -26.32 0.05 -12.01
CA LYS A 85 -26.04 -0.96 -13.04
C LYS A 85 -24.57 -0.98 -13.43
N SER A 86 -24.15 -2.07 -14.06
CA SER A 86 -22.80 -2.24 -14.61
C SER A 86 -22.38 -1.07 -15.50
N LYS A 87 -23.31 -0.57 -16.33
CA LYS A 87 -23.07 0.59 -17.22
C LYS A 87 -22.66 1.84 -16.45
N ASP A 88 -23.27 2.11 -15.29
CA ASP A 88 -23.01 3.33 -14.53
C ASP A 88 -21.57 3.30 -13.94
N ILE A 89 -21.12 2.12 -13.54
CA ILE A 89 -19.75 1.91 -13.06
C ILE A 89 -18.77 2.06 -14.21
N ILE A 90 -19.09 1.56 -15.41
CA ILE A 90 -18.28 1.70 -16.62
C ILE A 90 -18.21 3.18 -17.04
N GLU A 91 -19.33 3.89 -17.06
CA GLU A 91 -19.40 5.33 -17.38
C GLU A 91 -18.57 6.15 -16.39
N HIS A 92 -18.61 5.85 -15.09
CA HIS A 92 -17.71 6.46 -14.12
C HIS A 92 -16.24 6.26 -14.51
N CYS A 93 -15.85 5.05 -14.89
CA CYS A 93 -14.45 4.77 -15.28
C CYS A 93 -14.06 5.52 -16.58
N GLN A 94 -14.98 5.61 -17.55
CA GLN A 94 -14.76 6.38 -18.79
C GLN A 94 -14.58 7.87 -18.51
N MET A 95 -15.43 8.44 -17.65
CA MET A 95 -15.31 9.83 -17.21
C MET A 95 -13.93 10.07 -16.54
N ARG A 96 -13.49 9.16 -15.68
CA ARG A 96 -12.18 9.23 -15.00
C ARG A 96 -11.02 9.17 -16.01
N LYS A 97 -11.16 8.35 -17.07
CA LYS A 97 -10.17 8.27 -18.17
C LYS A 97 -10.13 9.57 -18.96
N MET A 98 -11.29 10.18 -19.27
CA MET A 98 -11.37 11.49 -19.95
C MET A 98 -10.74 12.62 -19.11
N GLN A 99 -10.75 12.51 -17.77
CA GLN A 99 -10.02 13.41 -16.86
C GLN A 99 -8.49 13.19 -16.86
N GLY A 100 -7.97 12.31 -17.69
CA GLY A 100 -6.53 12.04 -17.82
C GLY A 100 -5.94 11.15 -16.74
N LEU A 101 -6.77 10.41 -15.97
CA LEU A 101 -6.27 9.54 -14.92
C LEU A 101 -5.75 8.21 -15.45
N SER A 102 -4.73 7.69 -14.77
CA SER A 102 -4.14 6.40 -15.15
C SER A 102 -5.10 5.23 -14.89
N PRO A 103 -5.03 4.16 -15.69
CA PRO A 103 -5.84 2.96 -15.47
C PRO A 103 -5.69 2.35 -14.08
N SER A 104 -4.53 2.49 -13.45
CA SER A 104 -4.29 2.00 -12.07
C SER A 104 -5.02 2.85 -11.02
N THR A 105 -5.17 4.14 -11.23
CA THR A 105 -5.97 5.03 -10.36
C THR A 105 -7.45 4.70 -10.48
N ILE A 106 -7.94 4.48 -11.71
CA ILE A 106 -9.33 4.07 -11.96
C ILE A 106 -9.60 2.70 -11.32
N SER A 107 -8.66 1.75 -11.44
CA SER A 107 -8.75 0.44 -10.78
C SER A 107 -8.89 0.56 -9.27
N GLN A 108 -8.24 1.56 -8.66
CA GLN A 108 -8.34 1.84 -7.23
C GLN A 108 -9.73 2.37 -6.85
N ASP A 109 -10.31 3.28 -7.64
CA ASP A 109 -11.67 3.79 -7.42
C ASP A 109 -12.69 2.64 -7.44
N VAL A 110 -12.64 1.76 -8.47
CA VAL A 110 -13.51 0.58 -8.58
C VAL A 110 -13.30 -0.39 -7.41
N SER A 111 -12.05 -0.58 -6.97
CA SER A 111 -11.75 -1.47 -5.84
C SER A 111 -12.35 -0.94 -4.53
N TYR A 112 -12.31 0.35 -4.29
CA TYR A 112 -12.88 0.94 -3.08
C TYR A 112 -14.41 1.01 -3.14
N LEU A 113 -15.00 1.32 -4.29
CA LEU A 113 -16.43 1.20 -4.51
C LEU A 113 -16.91 -0.24 -4.24
N SER A 114 -16.18 -1.22 -4.76
CA SER A 114 -16.46 -2.64 -4.53
C SER A 114 -16.53 -3.00 -3.04
N VAL A 115 -15.56 -2.52 -2.25
CA VAL A 115 -15.54 -2.79 -0.79
C VAL A 115 -16.74 -2.15 -0.10
N VAL A 116 -17.14 -0.94 -0.52
CA VAL A 116 -18.29 -0.24 0.06
C VAL A 116 -19.59 -0.97 -0.28
N LEU A 117 -19.81 -1.35 -1.54
CA LEU A 117 -21.00 -2.10 -1.96
C LEU A 117 -21.09 -3.47 -1.27
N GLN A 118 -19.98 -4.19 -1.15
CA GLN A 118 -19.94 -5.47 -0.42
C GLN A 118 -20.21 -5.32 1.07
N SER A 119 -19.94 -4.17 1.66
CA SER A 119 -20.21 -3.91 3.07
C SER A 119 -21.66 -3.47 3.34
N ALA A 120 -22.44 -3.16 2.31
CA ALA A 120 -23.78 -2.63 2.44
C ALA A 120 -24.71 -3.56 3.23
N ARG A 121 -24.76 -4.84 2.88
CA ARG A 121 -25.58 -5.82 3.55
C ARG A 121 -25.11 -6.14 4.97
N PRO A 122 -23.84 -6.54 5.21
CA PRO A 122 -23.41 -6.97 6.53
C PRO A 122 -23.33 -5.82 7.56
N LEU A 123 -23.14 -4.57 7.14
CA LEU A 123 -23.04 -3.45 8.08
C LEU A 123 -24.31 -2.62 8.21
N PHE A 124 -25.13 -2.57 7.15
CA PHE A 124 -26.26 -1.66 7.09
C PHE A 124 -27.58 -2.33 6.69
N GLY A 125 -27.60 -3.66 6.49
CA GLY A 125 -28.79 -4.40 6.07
C GLY A 125 -29.28 -4.09 4.64
N ILE A 126 -28.47 -3.38 3.82
CA ILE A 126 -28.86 -2.92 2.49
C ILE A 126 -28.47 -3.94 1.44
N THR A 127 -29.43 -4.42 0.67
CA THR A 127 -29.16 -5.33 -0.46
C THR A 127 -28.64 -4.55 -1.66
N THR A 128 -27.51 -5.01 -2.19
CA THR A 128 -26.89 -4.51 -3.42
C THR A 128 -26.77 -5.66 -4.43
N ASP A 129 -26.99 -5.39 -5.71
CA ASP A 129 -26.71 -6.38 -6.75
C ASP A 129 -25.20 -6.38 -7.07
N LEU A 130 -24.48 -7.32 -6.47
CA LEU A 130 -23.06 -7.47 -6.69
C LEU A 130 -22.72 -8.06 -8.06
N ASN A 131 -23.66 -8.65 -8.79
CA ASN A 131 -23.42 -9.17 -10.14
C ASN A 131 -23.13 -7.99 -11.10
N GLU A 132 -23.84 -6.88 -10.96
CA GLU A 132 -23.58 -5.66 -11.73
C GLU A 132 -22.12 -5.17 -11.57
N LEU A 133 -21.58 -5.29 -10.36
CA LEU A 133 -20.19 -4.95 -10.10
C LEU A 133 -19.23 -5.96 -10.73
N VAL A 134 -19.54 -7.25 -10.70
CA VAL A 134 -18.71 -8.30 -11.32
C VAL A 134 -18.65 -8.08 -12.83
N ASP A 135 -19.78 -7.87 -13.47
CA ASP A 135 -19.91 -7.64 -14.90
C ASP A 135 -19.17 -6.36 -15.32
N ALA A 136 -19.36 -5.27 -14.57
CA ALA A 136 -18.62 -4.03 -14.80
C ALA A 136 -17.10 -4.25 -14.77
N LYS A 137 -16.58 -5.00 -13.80
CA LYS A 137 -15.12 -5.26 -13.69
C LYS A 137 -14.57 -6.03 -14.89
N VAL A 138 -15.31 -6.95 -15.46
CA VAL A 138 -14.92 -7.68 -16.66
C VAL A 138 -14.77 -6.71 -17.84
N TRP A 139 -15.78 -5.89 -18.08
CA TRP A 139 -15.78 -4.95 -19.21
C TRP A 139 -14.78 -3.80 -19.02
N ILE A 140 -14.66 -3.24 -17.83
CA ILE A 140 -13.67 -2.21 -17.50
C ILE A 140 -12.25 -2.68 -17.81
N ARG A 141 -11.95 -3.96 -17.53
CA ARG A 141 -10.66 -4.57 -17.86
C ARG A 141 -10.51 -4.76 -19.38
N ASN A 142 -11.51 -5.31 -20.05
CA ASN A 142 -11.49 -5.56 -21.50
C ASN A 142 -11.36 -4.26 -22.30
N MET A 143 -11.96 -3.17 -21.84
CA MET A 143 -11.86 -1.84 -22.43
C MET A 143 -10.56 -1.11 -22.07
N GLY A 144 -9.67 -1.68 -21.27
CA GLY A 144 -8.43 -1.05 -20.81
C GLY A 144 -8.65 0.22 -19.99
N LEU A 145 -9.81 0.35 -19.33
CA LEU A 145 -10.14 1.47 -18.46
C LEU A 145 -9.45 1.36 -17.11
N ALA A 146 -9.28 0.12 -16.61
CA ALA A 146 -8.57 -0.16 -15.38
C ALA A 146 -7.57 -1.30 -15.57
N SER A 147 -6.39 -1.13 -15.01
CA SER A 147 -5.33 -2.14 -15.01
C SER A 147 -4.48 -2.04 -13.74
N PRO A 148 -3.71 -3.07 -13.41
CA PRO A 148 -2.67 -2.95 -12.40
C PRO A 148 -1.69 -1.82 -12.74
N SER A 149 -1.09 -1.23 -11.69
CA SER A 149 -0.03 -0.25 -11.87
C SER A 149 1.12 -0.85 -12.67
N GLN A 150 1.59 -0.14 -13.70
CA GLN A 150 2.82 -0.52 -14.37
C GLN A 150 3.98 -0.41 -13.39
N ARG A 151 4.86 -1.39 -13.49
CA ARG A 151 6.02 -1.46 -12.65
C ARG A 151 7.07 -0.46 -13.13
N ARG A 152 7.66 0.25 -12.18
CA ARG A 152 8.77 1.15 -12.46
C ARG A 152 10.09 0.40 -12.35
N SER A 153 10.93 0.58 -13.35
CA SER A 153 12.31 0.07 -13.36
C SER A 153 13.36 1.18 -13.21
N ARG A 154 12.94 2.45 -13.17
CA ARG A 154 13.83 3.63 -13.09
C ARG A 154 14.75 3.52 -11.87
N ARG A 155 16.03 3.60 -12.11
CA ARG A 155 17.13 3.67 -11.17
C ARG A 155 17.93 4.94 -11.46
N PRO A 156 18.34 5.76 -10.47
CA PRO A 156 19.21 6.88 -10.73
C PRO A 156 20.57 6.38 -11.22
N GLU A 157 21.21 7.14 -12.09
CA GLU A 157 22.60 6.97 -12.45
C GLU A 157 23.50 7.48 -11.32
N SER A 158 24.76 7.02 -11.26
CA SER A 158 25.69 7.48 -10.22
C SER A 158 25.89 8.98 -10.26
N SER A 159 26.01 9.56 -11.46
CA SER A 159 26.12 11.01 -11.68
C SER A 159 24.87 11.77 -11.18
N GLU A 160 23.68 11.23 -11.39
CA GLU A 160 22.43 11.83 -10.88
C GLU A 160 22.39 11.81 -9.34
N VAL A 161 22.89 10.73 -8.71
CA VAL A 161 22.99 10.64 -7.24
C VAL A 161 23.94 11.69 -6.70
N GLU A 162 25.10 11.88 -7.32
CA GLU A 162 26.10 12.89 -6.94
C GLU A 162 25.53 14.30 -7.09
N MET A 163 24.96 14.63 -8.25
CA MET A 163 24.35 15.94 -8.49
C MET A 163 23.23 16.25 -7.50
N LEU A 164 22.36 15.26 -7.22
CA LEU A 164 21.29 15.41 -6.24
C LEU A 164 21.84 15.61 -4.83
N TYR A 165 22.86 14.86 -4.44
CA TYR A 165 23.48 15.00 -3.13
C TYR A 165 24.04 16.40 -2.91
N ASP A 166 24.80 16.91 -3.86
CA ASP A 166 25.44 18.24 -3.78
C ASP A 166 24.39 19.37 -3.77
N ALA A 167 23.42 19.30 -4.66
CA ALA A 167 22.35 20.28 -4.72
C ALA A 167 21.45 20.25 -3.47
N LEU A 168 21.15 19.08 -2.92
CA LEU A 168 20.42 18.93 -1.67
C LEU A 168 21.24 19.43 -0.46
N LYS A 169 22.58 19.33 -0.48
CA LYS A 169 23.45 19.88 0.54
C LYS A 169 23.40 21.39 0.54
N ILE A 170 23.55 22.02 -0.62
CA ILE A 170 23.42 23.50 -0.77
C ILE A 170 22.01 23.94 -0.35
N LYS A 171 20.98 23.19 -0.76
CA LYS A 171 19.60 23.52 -0.41
C LYS A 171 19.33 23.42 1.10
N ALA A 172 19.99 22.48 1.80
CA ALA A 172 19.86 22.34 3.25
C ALA A 172 20.36 23.56 4.00
N GLU A 173 21.44 24.20 3.52
CA GLU A 173 22.01 25.42 4.13
C GLU A 173 21.09 26.64 4.00
N THR A 174 20.29 26.70 2.93
CA THR A 174 19.38 27.84 2.64
C THR A 174 17.93 27.58 3.02
N ALA A 175 17.57 26.33 3.35
CA ALA A 175 16.19 25.96 3.65
C ALA A 175 15.81 26.37 5.08
N TYR A 176 14.71 27.11 5.22
CA TYR A 176 14.12 27.51 6.51
C TYR A 176 13.84 26.33 7.46
N THR A 177 13.72 25.12 6.93
CA THR A 177 13.39 23.92 7.73
C THR A 177 14.55 23.36 8.54
N GLY A 178 15.78 23.77 8.28
CA GLY A 178 16.98 23.20 8.91
C GLY A 178 17.17 21.68 8.66
N ALA A 179 16.42 21.10 7.70
CA ALA A 179 16.48 19.68 7.42
C ALA A 179 17.79 19.31 6.69
N PRO A 180 18.56 18.31 7.16
CA PRO A 180 19.77 17.84 6.51
C PRO A 180 19.41 16.98 5.27
N LEU A 181 18.87 17.64 4.21
CA LEU A 181 18.26 16.99 3.05
C LEU A 181 19.17 15.96 2.37
N HIS A 182 20.46 16.28 2.20
CA HIS A 182 21.45 15.37 1.62
C HIS A 182 21.70 14.13 2.48
N GLN A 183 21.70 14.28 3.82
CA GLN A 183 21.86 13.15 4.74
C GLN A 183 20.62 12.26 4.73
N ILE A 184 19.42 12.84 4.77
CA ILE A 184 18.16 12.09 4.67
C ILE A 184 18.07 11.35 3.33
N PHE A 185 18.51 11.98 2.24
CA PHE A 185 18.57 11.38 0.91
C PHE A 185 19.50 10.15 0.89
N MET A 186 20.75 10.30 1.35
CA MET A 186 21.69 9.19 1.42
C MET A 186 21.24 8.10 2.39
N PHE A 187 20.73 8.47 3.55
CA PHE A 187 20.20 7.52 4.53
C PHE A 187 19.06 6.68 3.93
N SER A 188 18.19 7.30 3.12
CA SER A 188 17.12 6.57 2.43
C SER A 188 17.63 5.56 1.40
N ILE A 189 18.71 5.86 0.70
CA ILE A 189 19.36 4.93 -0.22
C ILE A 189 20.01 3.78 0.57
N LEU A 190 20.86 4.11 1.56
CA LEU A 190 21.66 3.14 2.30
C LEU A 190 20.81 2.16 3.13
N THR A 191 19.67 2.61 3.65
CA THR A 191 18.78 1.79 4.46
C THR A 191 17.61 1.19 3.66
N CYS A 192 17.42 1.61 2.42
CA CYS A 192 16.25 1.27 1.62
C CYS A 192 14.91 1.58 2.30
N MET A 193 14.87 2.45 3.31
CA MET A 193 13.66 2.80 4.04
C MET A 193 12.76 3.73 3.23
N ARG A 194 11.46 3.65 3.48
CA ARG A 194 10.54 4.67 2.95
C ARG A 194 10.73 5.96 3.73
N ILE A 195 10.60 7.11 3.08
CA ILE A 195 10.79 8.41 3.77
C ILE A 195 9.92 8.56 5.03
N GLY A 196 8.70 8.02 5.02
CA GLY A 196 7.85 8.02 6.20
C GLY A 196 8.34 7.08 7.32
N GLU A 197 9.14 6.07 7.02
CA GLU A 197 9.84 5.22 7.99
C GLU A 197 11.02 6.01 8.57
N VAL A 198 11.85 6.63 7.72
CA VAL A 198 12.99 7.47 8.12
C VAL A 198 12.59 8.57 9.10
N CYS A 199 11.55 9.35 8.76
CA CYS A 199 11.09 10.46 9.61
C CYS A 199 10.37 10.04 10.91
N ARG A 200 10.17 8.73 11.15
CA ARG A 200 9.57 8.19 12.38
C ARG A 200 10.53 7.44 13.27
N ILE A 201 11.78 7.27 12.87
CA ILE A 201 12.80 6.62 13.70
C ILE A 201 12.95 7.42 14.99
N GLN A 202 12.85 6.74 16.13
CA GLN A 202 13.08 7.31 17.46
C GLN A 202 14.45 6.91 17.99
N TRP A 203 15.07 7.76 18.79
CA TRP A 203 16.34 7.43 19.46
C TRP A 203 16.18 6.19 20.36
N SER A 204 15.02 6.01 20.97
CA SER A 204 14.71 4.82 21.78
C SER A 204 14.62 3.51 20.99
N ASP A 205 14.58 3.57 19.65
CA ASP A 205 14.56 2.42 18.76
C ASP A 205 15.96 2.04 18.25
N VAL A 206 16.99 2.82 18.59
CA VAL A 206 18.37 2.62 18.13
C VAL A 206 19.08 1.65 19.06
N ASP A 207 19.62 0.58 18.51
CA ASP A 207 20.50 -0.36 19.20
C ASP A 207 21.93 -0.05 18.79
N GLU A 208 22.69 0.56 19.72
CA GLU A 208 24.08 0.92 19.49
C GLU A 208 25.01 -0.29 19.43
N GLY A 209 24.69 -1.35 20.16
CA GLY A 209 25.52 -2.56 20.21
C GLY A 209 25.45 -3.36 18.89
N GLN A 210 24.26 -3.37 18.26
CA GLN A 210 24.05 -4.09 17.01
C GLN A 210 24.10 -3.16 15.77
N HIS A 211 24.28 -1.87 15.93
CA HIS A 211 24.18 -0.87 14.86
C HIS A 211 22.89 -1.05 14.05
N SER A 212 21.78 -1.15 14.74
CA SER A 212 20.47 -1.39 14.14
C SER A 212 19.40 -0.44 14.65
N VAL A 213 18.26 -0.40 13.98
CA VAL A 213 17.10 0.40 14.39
C VAL A 213 15.82 -0.37 14.22
N ILE A 214 14.90 -0.25 15.20
CA ILE A 214 13.56 -0.81 15.09
C ILE A 214 12.69 0.13 14.25
N VAL A 215 12.28 -0.31 13.07
CA VAL A 215 11.28 0.39 12.24
C VAL A 215 9.89 -0.06 12.67
N ARG A 216 9.18 0.83 13.39
CA ARG A 216 7.84 0.56 13.90
C ARG A 216 6.78 0.62 12.81
N ASP A 217 5.77 -0.24 12.91
CA ASP A 217 4.61 -0.30 12.01
C ASP A 217 4.98 -0.23 10.52
N ARG A 218 5.97 -1.05 10.14
CA ARG A 218 6.40 -1.14 8.75
C ARG A 218 5.24 -1.59 7.88
N LYS A 219 5.00 -0.90 6.77
CA LYS A 219 3.84 -1.14 5.90
C LYS A 219 3.77 -2.59 5.46
N ASP A 220 2.71 -3.27 5.90
CA ASP A 220 2.39 -4.64 5.52
C ASP A 220 0.91 -4.71 5.10
N PRO A 221 0.58 -5.26 3.92
CA PRO A 221 -0.80 -5.40 3.49
C PRO A 221 -1.62 -6.35 4.37
N ARG A 222 -0.97 -7.29 5.06
CA ARG A 222 -1.63 -8.31 5.90
C ARG A 222 -1.79 -7.87 7.37
N LYS A 223 -0.90 -7.01 7.87
CA LYS A 223 -0.88 -6.57 9.26
C LYS A 223 -0.73 -5.05 9.32
N LYS A 224 -1.80 -4.36 9.72
CA LYS A 224 -1.84 -2.89 9.73
C LYS A 224 -1.06 -2.25 10.88
N SER A 225 -0.85 -2.95 11.98
CA SER A 225 -0.14 -2.45 13.17
C SER A 225 0.65 -3.55 13.86
N GLY A 226 1.66 -3.16 14.65
CA GLY A 226 2.54 -4.09 15.39
C GLY A 226 3.49 -4.88 14.46
N ASN A 227 3.77 -4.38 13.27
CA ASN A 227 4.77 -4.94 12.38
C ASN A 227 6.08 -4.19 12.57
N HIS A 228 6.77 -4.48 13.69
CA HIS A 228 8.09 -3.92 13.99
C HIS A 228 9.17 -4.80 13.38
N MET A 229 10.22 -4.16 12.89
CA MET A 229 11.33 -4.86 12.25
C MET A 229 12.65 -4.19 12.59
N SER A 230 13.61 -4.97 13.09
CA SER A 230 14.99 -4.51 13.24
C SER A 230 15.65 -4.44 11.85
N VAL A 231 16.29 -3.32 11.57
CA VAL A 231 17.00 -3.06 10.32
C VAL A 231 18.44 -2.69 10.64
N PRO A 232 19.43 -3.43 10.12
CA PRO A 232 20.83 -3.10 10.32
C PRO A 232 21.18 -1.80 9.57
N LEU A 233 21.95 -0.95 10.21
CA LEU A 233 22.47 0.29 9.63
C LEU A 233 23.92 0.06 9.18
N LEU A 234 24.08 -0.32 7.92
CA LEU A 234 25.37 -0.70 7.36
C LEU A 234 26.22 0.55 7.03
N GLY A 235 27.48 0.52 7.43
CA GLY A 235 28.50 1.52 7.04
C GLY A 235 28.07 2.97 7.29
N ASP A 236 27.96 3.75 6.23
CA ASP A 236 27.63 5.17 6.31
C ASP A 236 26.20 5.46 6.82
N ALA A 237 25.28 4.51 6.73
CA ALA A 237 23.95 4.68 7.34
C ALA A 237 24.06 4.89 8.86
N TRP A 238 24.90 4.12 9.53
CA TRP A 238 25.18 4.29 10.96
C TRP A 238 25.81 5.64 11.26
N ARG A 239 26.83 6.04 10.47
CA ARG A 239 27.49 7.34 10.63
C ARG A 239 26.53 8.51 10.48
N ILE A 240 25.69 8.49 9.44
CA ILE A 240 24.67 9.53 9.22
C ILE A 240 23.71 9.62 10.40
N LEU A 241 23.27 8.50 10.95
CA LEU A 241 22.38 8.49 12.12
C LEU A 241 23.08 9.14 13.33
N LYS A 242 24.31 8.74 13.64
CA LYS A 242 25.08 9.26 14.78
C LYS A 242 25.42 10.76 14.68
N MET A 243 25.43 11.32 13.48
CA MET A 243 25.63 12.74 13.25
C MET A 243 24.42 13.60 13.54
N GLN A 244 23.22 12.98 13.72
CA GLN A 244 22.01 13.75 13.98
C GLN A 244 21.98 14.29 15.40
N PRO A 245 21.51 15.53 15.60
CA PRO A 245 21.40 16.11 16.94
C PRO A 245 20.24 15.50 17.73
N HIS A 246 20.45 15.27 19.02
CA HIS A 246 19.42 14.79 19.95
C HIS A 246 18.53 15.93 20.45
N ILE A 247 17.77 16.59 19.57
CA ILE A 247 16.91 17.73 19.88
C ILE A 247 15.40 17.38 19.88
N ASP A 248 15.05 16.19 19.45
CA ASP A 248 13.66 15.65 19.40
C ASP A 248 13.77 14.15 19.75
N ASP A 249 12.67 13.53 20.10
CA ASP A 249 12.64 12.07 20.31
C ASP A 249 12.93 11.29 19.03
N ARG A 250 12.70 11.91 17.88
CA ARG A 250 12.98 11.34 16.55
C ARG A 250 14.36 11.74 16.04
N VAL A 251 14.99 10.81 15.35
CA VAL A 251 16.29 11.05 14.69
C VAL A 251 16.15 12.09 13.57
N PHE A 252 15.11 11.99 12.76
CA PHE A 252 14.80 12.92 11.66
C PHE A 252 13.42 13.54 11.86
N PRO A 253 13.25 14.57 12.70
CA PRO A 253 11.96 15.13 13.10
C PRO A 253 11.32 16.03 12.02
N PHE A 254 11.28 15.54 10.77
CA PHE A 254 10.80 16.30 9.63
C PHE A 254 9.53 15.69 9.03
N ASN A 255 8.77 16.53 8.30
CA ASN A 255 7.59 16.05 7.58
C ASN A 255 8.01 15.34 6.28
N PRO A 256 7.65 14.06 6.09
CA PRO A 256 8.01 13.30 4.88
C PRO A 256 7.55 13.95 3.57
N LYS A 257 6.40 14.63 3.58
CA LYS A 257 5.88 15.32 2.39
C LYS A 257 6.73 16.55 2.03
N SER A 258 7.21 17.27 3.04
CA SER A 258 8.10 18.41 2.83
C SER A 258 9.44 17.97 2.25
N ILE A 259 10.03 16.88 2.78
CA ILE A 259 11.27 16.31 2.25
C ILE A 259 11.09 15.89 0.78
N THR A 260 10.02 15.16 0.46
CA THR A 260 9.78 14.72 -0.92
C THR A 260 9.46 15.87 -1.87
N ALA A 261 8.80 16.93 -1.40
CA ALA A 261 8.54 18.13 -2.19
C ALA A 261 9.84 18.89 -2.50
N MET A 262 10.73 19.01 -1.50
CA MET A 262 12.04 19.65 -1.67
C MET A 262 12.93 18.87 -2.64
N TYR A 263 13.01 17.54 -2.45
CA TYR A 263 13.69 16.64 -3.39
C TYR A 263 13.19 16.83 -4.82
N ARG A 264 11.87 16.86 -5.03
CA ARG A 264 11.27 17.05 -6.36
C ARG A 264 11.69 18.37 -6.99
N ARG A 265 11.69 19.47 -6.21
CA ARG A 265 12.14 20.79 -6.71
C ARG A 265 13.59 20.75 -7.17
N VAL A 266 14.48 20.22 -6.32
CA VAL A 266 15.91 20.11 -6.65
C VAL A 266 16.13 19.21 -7.87
N ARG A 267 15.44 18.08 -7.95
CA ARG A 267 15.47 17.20 -9.13
C ARG A 267 15.04 17.92 -10.40
N ASP A 268 13.93 18.69 -10.35
CA ASP A 268 13.40 19.45 -11.47
C ASP A 268 14.36 20.57 -11.87
N GLU A 269 14.97 21.29 -10.90
CA GLU A 269 16.01 22.31 -11.12
C GLU A 269 17.26 21.73 -11.83
N LEU A 270 17.61 20.45 -11.57
CA LEU A 270 18.70 19.73 -12.22
C LEU A 270 18.32 19.11 -13.59
N GLY A 271 17.08 19.22 -14.03
CA GLY A 271 16.60 18.62 -15.27
C GLY A 271 16.56 17.08 -15.25
N ILE A 272 16.57 16.45 -14.08
CA ILE A 272 16.51 14.99 -13.96
C ILE A 272 15.07 14.52 -14.15
N GLU A 273 14.81 13.83 -15.25
CA GLU A 273 13.46 13.36 -15.61
C GLU A 273 13.10 12.03 -14.97
N ASP A 274 11.80 11.86 -14.67
CA ASP A 274 11.16 10.63 -14.24
C ASP A 274 11.87 9.90 -13.08
N LEU A 275 12.48 10.62 -12.15
CA LEU A 275 13.06 10.07 -10.94
C LEU A 275 12.23 10.46 -9.71
N ARG A 276 11.66 9.48 -9.02
CA ARG A 276 10.84 9.69 -7.82
C ARG A 276 11.64 9.36 -6.57
N TYR A 277 11.34 10.01 -5.46
CA TYR A 277 11.98 9.70 -4.17
C TYR A 277 11.89 8.21 -3.80
N HIS A 278 10.79 7.53 -4.16
CA HIS A 278 10.61 6.10 -3.87
C HIS A 278 11.57 5.20 -4.68
N ASP A 279 12.08 5.68 -5.81
CA ASP A 279 13.01 4.92 -6.64
C ASP A 279 14.40 4.77 -5.94
N LEU A 280 14.71 5.64 -4.95
CA LEU A 280 15.89 5.53 -4.09
C LEU A 280 15.93 4.22 -3.30
N ARG A 281 14.77 3.69 -2.91
CA ARG A 281 14.69 2.39 -2.24
C ARG A 281 15.11 1.24 -3.18
N ARG A 282 14.80 1.36 -4.47
CA ARG A 282 15.25 0.43 -5.50
C ARG A 282 16.76 0.56 -5.69
N GLU A 283 17.26 1.79 -5.75
CA GLU A 283 18.69 2.07 -5.84
C GLU A 283 19.46 1.42 -4.70
N GLY A 284 19.02 1.60 -3.46
CA GLY A 284 19.66 0.96 -2.31
C GLY A 284 19.66 -0.55 -2.38
N ALA A 285 18.52 -1.17 -2.75
CA ALA A 285 18.44 -2.62 -2.93
C ALA A 285 19.38 -3.11 -4.05
N SER A 286 19.49 -2.36 -5.15
CA SER A 286 20.39 -2.66 -6.26
C SER A 286 21.85 -2.64 -5.83
N ARG A 287 22.26 -1.61 -5.06
CA ARG A 287 23.64 -1.51 -4.52
C ARG A 287 23.99 -2.69 -3.60
N LEU A 288 23.06 -3.15 -2.78
CA LEU A 288 23.28 -4.32 -1.93
C LEU A 288 23.50 -5.59 -2.77
N PHE A 289 22.70 -5.80 -3.82
CA PHE A 289 22.92 -6.91 -4.74
C PHE A 289 24.26 -6.81 -5.48
N GLU A 290 24.64 -5.63 -5.94
CA GLU A 290 25.93 -5.36 -6.59
C GLU A 290 27.10 -5.58 -5.63
N ALA A 291 26.92 -5.35 -4.34
CA ALA A 291 27.87 -5.65 -3.28
C ALA A 291 27.93 -7.15 -2.91
N GLY A 292 27.07 -7.99 -3.53
CA GLY A 292 27.10 -9.45 -3.35
C GLY A 292 26.17 -10.00 -2.28
N PHE A 293 25.30 -9.18 -1.69
CA PHE A 293 24.29 -9.64 -0.70
C PHE A 293 23.27 -10.56 -1.38
N SER A 294 22.85 -11.61 -0.66
CA SER A 294 21.80 -12.52 -1.10
C SER A 294 20.41 -11.85 -1.06
N ILE A 295 19.42 -12.45 -1.72
CA ILE A 295 18.05 -11.91 -1.74
C ILE A 295 17.46 -11.85 -0.33
N GLU A 296 17.77 -12.83 0.51
CA GLU A 296 17.34 -12.93 1.91
C GLU A 296 17.95 -11.82 2.76
N GLU A 297 19.24 -11.54 2.59
CA GLU A 297 19.94 -10.45 3.28
C GLU A 297 19.39 -9.09 2.85
N VAL A 298 19.22 -8.88 1.54
CA VAL A 298 18.59 -7.65 1.03
C VAL A 298 17.16 -7.53 1.53
N ALA A 299 16.42 -8.63 1.69
CA ALA A 299 15.07 -8.60 2.27
C ALA A 299 15.06 -8.15 3.73
N GLN A 300 16.08 -8.53 4.52
CA GLN A 300 16.22 -8.08 5.91
C GLN A 300 16.42 -6.55 5.98
N VAL A 301 17.31 -5.99 5.17
CA VAL A 301 17.53 -4.54 5.13
C VAL A 301 16.27 -3.81 4.61
N THR A 302 15.76 -4.26 3.48
CA THR A 302 14.65 -3.58 2.81
C THR A 302 13.30 -3.83 3.50
N GLY A 303 13.14 -4.95 4.22
CA GLY A 303 11.89 -5.39 4.84
C GLY A 303 10.83 -5.85 3.86
N HIS A 304 11.23 -6.42 2.74
CA HIS A 304 10.32 -7.09 1.84
C HIS A 304 9.99 -8.48 2.37
N ARG A 305 8.71 -8.73 2.66
CA ARG A 305 8.25 -10.08 3.04
C ARG A 305 8.05 -10.99 1.84
N SER A 306 7.72 -10.44 0.68
CA SER A 306 7.66 -11.17 -0.57
C SER A 306 8.96 -10.98 -1.33
N LEU A 307 9.69 -12.05 -1.53
CA LEU A 307 10.94 -12.06 -2.30
C LEU A 307 10.71 -11.78 -3.79
N ASN A 308 9.49 -11.96 -4.29
CA ASN A 308 9.18 -11.73 -5.71
C ASN A 308 9.54 -10.32 -6.21
N ILE A 309 9.37 -9.30 -5.36
CA ILE A 309 9.74 -7.92 -5.72
C ILE A 309 11.26 -7.79 -5.83
N LEU A 310 12.00 -8.37 -4.89
CA LEU A 310 13.46 -8.35 -4.89
C LEU A 310 14.04 -9.23 -5.99
N TRP A 311 13.44 -10.40 -6.23
CA TRP A 311 13.81 -11.26 -7.34
C TRP A 311 13.79 -10.51 -8.67
N GLN A 312 12.78 -9.71 -8.87
CA GLN A 312 12.67 -8.91 -10.08
C GLN A 312 13.74 -7.81 -10.15
N VAL A 313 14.08 -7.15 -9.03
CA VAL A 313 15.20 -6.18 -9.01
C VAL A 313 16.51 -6.91 -9.34
N TYR A 314 16.73 -8.07 -8.73
CA TYR A 314 17.90 -8.91 -8.96
C TYR A 314 18.03 -9.33 -10.43
N THR A 315 16.96 -9.85 -11.03
CA THR A 315 16.99 -10.33 -12.43
C THR A 315 17.19 -9.21 -13.46
N GLU A 316 16.80 -7.98 -13.14
CA GLU A 316 17.06 -6.84 -14.02
C GLU A 316 18.51 -6.33 -13.94
N LEU A 317 19.21 -6.57 -12.81
CA LEU A 317 20.60 -6.13 -12.63
C LEU A 317 21.63 -7.06 -13.29
N PHE A 318 21.37 -8.35 -13.28
CA PHE A 318 22.40 -9.34 -13.60
C PHE A 318 22.49 -9.86 -15.03
N PRO A 319 21.61 -9.54 -16.01
CA PRO A 319 21.80 -10.02 -17.38
C PRO A 319 23.15 -9.58 -17.98
N LYS A 320 23.61 -8.37 -17.64
CA LYS A 320 24.89 -7.84 -18.16
C LYS A 320 26.12 -8.43 -17.47
N THR A 321 26.01 -8.80 -16.21
CA THR A 321 27.13 -9.31 -15.39
C THR A 321 27.23 -10.84 -15.41
N LEU A 322 26.24 -11.57 -15.96
CA LEU A 322 26.28 -13.02 -16.04
C LEU A 322 27.43 -13.53 -16.93
N HIS A 323 27.73 -12.85 -18.01
CA HIS A 323 28.88 -13.19 -18.88
C HIS A 323 30.19 -13.04 -18.11
N GLU A 324 30.41 -11.91 -17.46
CA GLU A 324 31.61 -11.64 -16.66
C GLU A 324 31.78 -12.67 -15.52
N LYS A 325 30.66 -13.00 -14.84
CA LYS A 325 30.65 -14.03 -13.79
C LYS A 325 30.96 -15.40 -14.33
N PHE A 326 30.41 -15.75 -15.49
CA PHE A 326 30.67 -17.02 -16.17
C PHE A 326 32.14 -17.14 -16.58
N ASP A 327 32.68 -16.09 -17.20
CA ASP A 327 34.07 -16.04 -17.63
C ASP A 327 35.04 -16.16 -16.45
N LYS A 328 34.73 -15.50 -15.32
CA LYS A 328 35.51 -15.62 -14.09
C LYS A 328 35.51 -17.05 -13.54
N LEU A 329 34.31 -17.70 -13.50
CA LEU A 329 34.19 -19.09 -13.05
C LEU A 329 34.90 -20.08 -13.98
N GLN A 330 34.98 -19.79 -15.28
CA GLN A 330 35.74 -20.60 -16.23
C GLN A 330 37.26 -20.47 -16.02
N LYS A 331 37.75 -19.24 -15.79
CA LYS A 331 39.17 -18.99 -15.47
C LYS A 331 39.58 -19.69 -14.18
N ASP A 332 38.77 -19.61 -13.14
CA ASP A 332 39.04 -20.25 -11.84
C ASP A 332 39.04 -21.81 -11.96
N LYS A 333 38.28 -22.37 -12.90
CA LYS A 333 38.31 -23.83 -13.20
C LYS A 333 39.54 -24.26 -14.04
N SER A 334 40.08 -23.33 -14.84
CA SER A 334 41.23 -23.61 -15.70
C SER A 334 42.54 -23.56 -14.94
N ILE A 335 42.56 -23.15 -13.68
CA ILE A 335 43.69 -23.05 -12.78
C ILE A 335 43.78 -24.26 -11.83
N LYS A 336 42.78 -25.19 -11.86
CA LYS A 336 42.77 -26.47 -11.18
C LYS A 336 43.05 -27.60 -12.18
#